data_01c5f7ebabedebe86ae0e0ce01a2b9b3
#
_entry.id   01c5f7ebabedebe86ae0e0ce01a2b9b3
#
_cell.length_a   1.000
_cell.length_b   1.000
_cell.length_c   1.000
_cell.angle_alpha   90.00
_cell.angle_beta   90.00
_cell.angle_gamma   90.00
#
_symmetry.space_group_name_H-M   'P 1'
#
loop_
_entity.id
_entity.type
_entity.pdbx_description
1 polymer ?
#
loop_
_entity_poly.entity_id
_entity_poly.type
_entity_poly.pdbx_seq_one_letter_code
_entity_poly.pdbx_strand_id
1 'polypeptide(L)'
;MVVASILFAAFLTLKPPFVIAPLPDRVSPGSQLAETAAAKFVDPIWTSKVLPTIQDKAQDIAKVLPEIRAGPESAGQKYGRRIATNPFNYMVKGTGKVIEIHTESQAGTAILEIPGLDEKVALQIGPVVRGTALRDATGIVSFNQFTNQLDFADVSKEMNSRALKEALSKVDRASLPGKTVTFFGTMTFDPHAKGPVLITPVKVGL
;
A
#
# COMPACT_ATOMS: atom_id res chain seq x y z
N MET A 1 45.01 19.62 -33.64
CA MET A 1 44.13 19.20 -32.52
C MET A 1 43.39 20.37 -31.86
N VAL A 2 43.95 21.54 -31.69
CA VAL A 2 43.33 22.71 -31.03
C VAL A 2 42.10 23.26 -31.78
N VAL A 3 42.14 23.32 -33.12
CA VAL A 3 41.04 23.84 -33.94
C VAL A 3 39.77 22.96 -33.88
N ALA A 4 39.94 21.64 -33.81
CA ALA A 4 38.80 20.70 -33.68
C ALA A 4 38.10 20.84 -32.33
N SER A 5 38.87 21.10 -31.26
CA SER A 5 38.33 21.32 -29.91
C SER A 5 37.53 22.63 -29.81
N ILE A 6 37.97 23.69 -30.50
CA ILE A 6 37.27 25.00 -30.54
C ILE A 6 35.96 24.87 -31.30
N LEU A 7 35.93 24.15 -32.42
CA LEU A 7 34.71 23.92 -33.19
C LEU A 7 33.70 23.06 -32.43
N PHE A 8 34.15 22.07 -31.64
CA PHE A 8 33.28 21.28 -30.80
C PHE A 8 32.67 22.07 -29.63
N ALA A 9 33.47 22.93 -29.00
CA ALA A 9 32.99 23.83 -27.94
C ALA A 9 31.98 24.88 -28.50
N ALA A 10 32.23 25.43 -29.71
CA ALA A 10 31.30 26.35 -30.36
C ALA A 10 29.98 25.65 -30.76
N PHE A 11 30.04 24.36 -31.15
CA PHE A 11 28.83 23.59 -31.46
C PHE A 11 27.95 23.37 -30.23
N LEU A 12 28.55 23.10 -29.07
CA LEU A 12 27.83 22.97 -27.80
C LEU A 12 27.16 24.24 -27.29
N THR A 13 27.75 25.40 -27.61
CA THR A 13 27.19 26.72 -27.23
C THR A 13 26.09 27.21 -28.16
N LEU A 14 26.13 26.85 -29.44
CA LEU A 14 25.17 27.28 -30.45
C LEU A 14 23.93 26.35 -30.55
N LYS A 15 24.09 25.06 -30.33
CA LYS A 15 23.01 24.07 -30.36
C LYS A 15 23.30 22.99 -29.33
N PRO A 16 22.90 23.15 -28.06
CA PRO A 16 23.07 22.08 -27.09
C PRO A 16 22.30 20.85 -27.56
N PRO A 17 22.90 19.63 -27.48
CA PRO A 17 22.30 18.39 -27.96
C PRO A 17 21.12 17.91 -27.10
N PHE A 18 20.78 18.66 -26.08
CA PHE A 18 19.67 18.34 -25.16
C PHE A 18 18.95 19.62 -24.77
N VAL A 19 17.64 19.48 -24.61
CA VAL A 19 16.79 20.53 -24.09
C VAL A 19 16.58 20.23 -22.61
N ILE A 20 17.06 21.12 -21.73
CA ILE A 20 16.71 21.08 -20.30
C ILE A 20 15.35 21.75 -20.20
N ALA A 21 14.29 20.95 -20.22
CA ALA A 21 12.97 21.44 -19.86
C ALA A 21 12.87 21.47 -18.32
N PRO A 22 12.35 22.56 -17.73
CA PRO A 22 12.02 22.53 -16.32
C PRO A 22 11.04 21.37 -16.07
N LEU A 23 11.31 20.57 -15.03
CA LEU A 23 10.34 19.61 -14.57
C LEU A 23 9.07 20.38 -14.20
N PRO A 24 7.88 19.92 -14.60
CA PRO A 24 6.65 20.52 -14.12
C PRO A 24 6.72 20.57 -12.59
N ASP A 25 6.37 21.71 -12.02
CA ASP A 25 6.38 21.93 -10.59
C ASP A 25 5.75 20.72 -9.89
N ARG A 26 6.54 20.06 -9.05
CA ARG A 26 5.96 19.04 -8.16
C ARG A 26 4.91 19.77 -7.34
N VAL A 27 3.66 19.46 -7.60
CA VAL A 27 2.56 19.96 -6.79
C VAL A 27 2.90 19.66 -5.33
N SER A 28 3.21 20.70 -4.58
CA SER A 28 3.55 20.58 -3.16
C SER A 28 2.41 19.87 -2.44
N PRO A 29 2.68 18.93 -1.50
CA PRO A 29 1.65 18.35 -0.67
C PRO A 29 1.00 19.48 0.15
N GLY A 30 -0.14 19.99 -0.29
CA GLY A 30 -0.83 21.12 0.35
C GLY A 30 -1.54 22.09 -0.59
N SER A 31 -1.27 22.06 -1.91
CA SER A 31 -2.15 22.75 -2.86
C SER A 31 -3.49 22.01 -2.90
N GLN A 32 -4.61 22.73 -2.87
CA GLN A 32 -5.95 22.18 -3.09
C GLN A 32 -5.88 21.35 -4.38
N LEU A 33 -5.75 20.03 -4.20
CA LEU A 33 -5.60 19.07 -5.29
C LEU A 33 -6.89 19.15 -6.10
N ALA A 34 -6.78 19.58 -7.34
CA ALA A 34 -7.79 19.22 -8.32
C ALA A 34 -8.00 17.73 -8.17
N GLU A 35 -9.23 17.33 -7.85
CA GLU A 35 -9.61 15.94 -7.58
C GLU A 35 -9.08 15.04 -8.70
N THR A 36 -8.17 14.15 -8.35
CA THR A 36 -7.51 13.28 -9.34
C THR A 36 -8.53 12.31 -9.94
N ALA A 37 -8.26 11.82 -11.15
CA ALA A 37 -9.11 10.77 -11.75
C ALA A 37 -9.24 9.54 -10.84
N ALA A 38 -8.17 9.20 -10.11
CA ALA A 38 -8.17 8.13 -9.12
C ALA A 38 -9.09 8.43 -7.94
N ALA A 39 -9.09 9.66 -7.40
CA ALA A 39 -9.99 10.06 -6.32
C ALA A 39 -11.45 9.98 -6.76
N LYS A 40 -11.78 10.53 -7.93
CA LYS A 40 -13.14 10.44 -8.52
C LYS A 40 -13.64 9.00 -8.69
N PHE A 41 -12.73 8.09 -9.04
CA PHE A 41 -13.06 6.68 -9.16
C PHE A 41 -13.29 6.03 -7.79
N VAL A 42 -12.45 6.35 -6.79
CA VAL A 42 -12.49 5.72 -5.47
C VAL A 42 -13.63 6.26 -4.60
N ASP A 43 -13.97 7.55 -4.69
CA ASP A 43 -14.96 8.19 -3.83
C ASP A 43 -16.31 7.45 -3.76
N PRO A 44 -16.98 7.13 -4.87
CA PRO A 44 -18.30 6.49 -4.82
C PRO A 44 -18.27 5.05 -4.31
N ILE A 45 -17.12 4.37 -4.38
CA ILE A 45 -17.00 2.96 -4.00
C ILE A 45 -16.38 2.75 -2.62
N TRP A 46 -15.71 3.75 -2.05
CA TRP A 46 -14.94 3.60 -0.81
C TRP A 46 -15.79 3.17 0.38
N THR A 47 -16.72 4.02 0.79
CA THR A 47 -17.60 3.75 1.93
C THR A 47 -18.76 2.80 1.60
N SER A 48 -19.19 2.78 0.34
CA SER A 48 -20.35 1.99 -0.10
C SER A 48 -20.01 0.53 -0.40
N LYS A 49 -18.75 0.24 -0.78
CA LYS A 49 -18.34 -1.10 -1.22
C LYS A 49 -17.05 -1.58 -0.57
N VAL A 50 -15.95 -0.78 -0.61
CA VAL A 50 -14.62 -1.23 -0.18
C VAL A 50 -14.60 -1.54 1.30
N LEU A 51 -14.94 -0.57 2.14
CA LEU A 51 -14.94 -0.76 3.59
C LEU A 51 -15.88 -1.86 4.06
N PRO A 52 -17.16 -1.92 3.63
CA PRO A 52 -18.06 -3.00 4.01
C PRO A 52 -17.53 -4.37 3.57
N THR A 53 -17.02 -4.50 2.33
CA THR A 53 -16.48 -5.76 1.84
C THR A 53 -15.34 -6.28 2.71
N ILE A 54 -14.42 -5.38 3.15
CA ILE A 54 -13.31 -5.80 4.01
C ILE A 54 -13.82 -6.17 5.41
N GLN A 55 -14.73 -5.39 5.99
CA GLN A 55 -15.26 -5.66 7.33
C GLN A 55 -16.03 -6.99 7.38
N ASP A 56 -16.83 -7.28 6.37
CA ASP A 56 -17.67 -8.48 6.31
C ASP A 56 -16.87 -9.75 6.00
N LYS A 57 -15.85 -9.64 5.11
CA LYS A 57 -15.10 -10.80 4.60
C LYS A 57 -13.75 -11.03 5.27
N ALA A 58 -13.29 -10.11 6.14
CA ALA A 58 -12.01 -10.25 6.81
C ALA A 58 -11.96 -11.50 7.69
N GLN A 59 -10.94 -12.33 7.44
CA GLN A 59 -10.65 -13.53 8.22
C GLN A 59 -9.77 -13.18 9.44
N ASP A 60 -9.92 -13.93 10.51
CA ASP A 60 -9.03 -13.80 11.65
C ASP A 60 -7.61 -14.22 11.26
N ILE A 61 -6.66 -13.30 11.37
CA ILE A 61 -5.29 -13.55 10.95
C ILE A 61 -4.63 -14.66 11.77
N ALA A 62 -5.00 -14.80 13.06
CA ALA A 62 -4.48 -15.86 13.91
C ALA A 62 -4.86 -17.26 13.41
N LYS A 63 -5.97 -17.36 12.67
CA LYS A 63 -6.43 -18.63 12.08
C LYS A 63 -5.91 -18.80 10.66
N VAL A 64 -5.99 -17.74 9.84
CA VAL A 64 -5.72 -17.89 8.41
C VAL A 64 -4.23 -17.91 8.06
N LEU A 65 -3.39 -17.19 8.81
CA LEU A 65 -1.96 -17.11 8.48
C LEU A 65 -1.22 -18.45 8.65
N PRO A 66 -1.46 -19.26 9.70
CA PRO A 66 -0.93 -20.62 9.78
C PRO A 66 -1.40 -21.54 8.65
N GLU A 67 -2.68 -21.45 8.22
CA GLU A 67 -3.18 -22.22 7.07
C GLU A 67 -2.48 -21.79 5.77
N ILE A 68 -2.25 -20.48 5.58
CA ILE A 68 -1.51 -19.96 4.43
C ILE A 68 -0.07 -20.48 4.42
N ARG A 69 0.59 -20.50 5.58
CA ARG A 69 1.97 -21.02 5.71
C ARG A 69 2.05 -22.51 5.40
N ALA A 70 1.07 -23.28 5.85
CA ALA A 70 1.01 -24.73 5.62
C ALA A 70 0.71 -25.11 4.15
N GLY A 71 -0.14 -24.31 3.47
CA GLY A 71 -0.54 -24.56 2.10
C GLY A 71 -0.96 -23.28 1.37
N PRO A 72 0.00 -22.49 0.83
CA PRO A 72 -0.31 -21.17 0.25
C PRO A 72 -1.34 -21.22 -0.88
N GLU A 73 -1.31 -22.24 -1.73
CA GLU A 73 -2.24 -22.34 -2.86
C GLU A 73 -3.65 -22.72 -2.41
N SER A 74 -3.79 -23.71 -1.54
CA SER A 74 -5.10 -24.16 -1.04
C SER A 74 -5.78 -23.09 -0.15
N ALA A 75 -5.02 -22.46 0.74
CA ALA A 75 -5.51 -21.35 1.55
C ALA A 75 -5.82 -20.12 0.69
N GLY A 76 -5.02 -19.88 -0.34
CA GLY A 76 -5.25 -18.82 -1.32
C GLY A 76 -6.57 -18.96 -2.06
N GLN A 77 -6.89 -20.17 -2.52
CA GLN A 77 -8.17 -20.47 -3.16
C GLN A 77 -9.37 -20.34 -2.20
N LYS A 78 -9.17 -20.68 -0.93
CA LYS A 78 -10.23 -20.66 0.09
C LYS A 78 -10.51 -19.26 0.64
N TYR A 79 -9.48 -18.47 0.92
CA TYR A 79 -9.58 -17.22 1.68
C TYR A 79 -9.07 -15.99 0.92
N GLY A 80 -8.28 -16.21 -0.11
CA GLY A 80 -7.58 -15.15 -0.84
C GLY A 80 -8.22 -14.82 -2.18
N ARG A 81 -7.64 -13.81 -2.79
CA ARG A 81 -7.89 -13.43 -4.17
C ARG A 81 -6.57 -13.11 -4.86
N ARG A 82 -6.40 -13.53 -6.09
CA ARG A 82 -5.22 -13.14 -6.90
C ARG A 82 -5.63 -12.69 -8.29
N ILE A 83 -4.80 -11.89 -8.91
CA ILE A 83 -4.90 -11.45 -10.30
C ILE A 83 -3.84 -12.22 -11.09
N ALA A 84 -4.27 -13.01 -12.05
CA ALA A 84 -3.40 -13.88 -12.86
C ALA A 84 -2.49 -14.77 -11.98
N THR A 85 -1.18 -14.71 -12.15
CA THR A 85 -0.17 -15.52 -11.43
C THR A 85 0.45 -14.79 -10.24
N ASN A 86 -0.06 -13.61 -9.88
CA ASN A 86 0.45 -12.84 -8.74
C ASN A 86 0.20 -13.58 -7.41
N PRO A 87 0.91 -13.23 -6.34
CA PRO A 87 0.62 -13.71 -5.00
C PRO A 87 -0.84 -13.42 -4.58
N PHE A 88 -1.39 -14.26 -3.71
CA PHE A 88 -2.72 -14.05 -3.17
C PHE A 88 -2.78 -12.85 -2.22
N ASN A 89 -3.88 -12.13 -2.31
CA ASN A 89 -4.22 -11.03 -1.42
C ASN A 89 -5.38 -11.45 -0.52
N TYR A 90 -5.33 -11.07 0.76
CA TYR A 90 -6.28 -11.49 1.77
C TYR A 90 -6.87 -10.29 2.49
N MET A 91 -8.12 -10.40 2.89
CA MET A 91 -8.76 -9.48 3.83
C MET A 91 -8.67 -10.09 5.23
N VAL A 92 -8.06 -9.36 6.16
CA VAL A 92 -7.75 -9.87 7.50
C VAL A 92 -8.19 -8.91 8.59
N LYS A 93 -8.47 -9.48 9.75
CA LYS A 93 -8.69 -8.76 11.01
C LYS A 93 -7.94 -9.44 12.13
N GLY A 94 -7.67 -8.71 13.18
CA GLY A 94 -7.00 -9.26 14.35
C GLY A 94 -6.89 -8.27 15.48
N THR A 95 -6.40 -8.79 16.60
CA THR A 95 -6.06 -8.01 17.78
C THR A 95 -4.66 -8.40 18.21
N GLY A 96 -3.80 -7.41 18.46
CA GLY A 96 -2.42 -7.68 18.84
C GLY A 96 -1.81 -6.54 19.64
N LYS A 97 -0.76 -6.85 20.39
CA LYS A 97 0.03 -5.87 21.12
C LYS A 97 1.10 -5.29 20.20
N VAL A 98 1.18 -3.97 20.14
CA VAL A 98 2.28 -3.29 19.44
C VAL A 98 3.53 -3.39 20.30
N ILE A 99 4.55 -4.08 19.79
CA ILE A 99 5.81 -4.29 20.49
C ILE A 99 6.89 -3.32 20.06
N GLU A 100 6.81 -2.84 18.81
CA GLU A 100 7.83 -1.96 18.20
C GLU A 100 7.21 -1.12 17.10
N ILE A 101 7.76 0.07 16.84
CA ILE A 101 7.44 0.90 15.68
C ILE A 101 8.72 1.26 14.92
N HIS A 102 8.65 1.27 13.61
CA HIS A 102 9.71 1.72 12.72
C HIS A 102 9.19 2.91 11.92
N THR A 103 9.74 4.09 12.18
CA THR A 103 9.31 5.35 11.55
C THR A 103 10.45 6.10 10.87
N GLU A 104 11.64 5.50 10.79
CA GLU A 104 12.84 6.08 10.17
C GLU A 104 12.67 6.29 8.66
N SER A 105 11.77 5.53 8.06
CA SER A 105 11.40 5.67 6.65
C SER A 105 9.95 6.12 6.49
N GLN A 106 9.62 6.69 5.32
CA GLN A 106 8.24 7.03 5.00
C GLN A 106 7.30 5.81 4.95
N ALA A 107 7.82 4.60 4.78
CA ALA A 107 7.07 3.35 4.85
C ALA A 107 7.08 2.78 6.28
N GLY A 108 6.70 3.58 7.25
CA GLY A 108 6.71 3.21 8.66
C GLY A 108 5.80 2.03 8.97
N THR A 109 6.18 1.23 9.97
CA THR A 109 5.44 0.03 10.40
C THR A 109 5.32 -0.04 11.91
N ALA A 110 4.23 -0.63 12.40
CA ALA A 110 4.04 -1.07 13.77
C ALA A 110 4.06 -2.60 13.81
N ILE A 111 4.98 -3.18 14.55
CA ILE A 111 5.14 -4.61 14.72
C ILE A 111 4.20 -5.08 15.81
N LEU A 112 3.37 -6.08 15.47
CA LEU A 112 2.40 -6.66 16.39
C LEU A 112 2.75 -8.09 16.75
N GLU A 113 2.57 -8.39 18.02
CA GLU A 113 2.44 -9.73 18.54
C GLU A 113 0.94 -10.06 18.68
N ILE A 114 0.51 -11.09 17.97
CA ILE A 114 -0.90 -11.51 17.95
C ILE A 114 -1.03 -12.80 18.74
N PRO A 115 -1.92 -12.88 19.74
CA PRO A 115 -2.15 -14.12 20.50
C PRO A 115 -2.50 -15.27 19.54
N GLY A 116 -1.81 -16.40 19.71
CA GLY A 116 -2.01 -17.60 18.88
C GLY A 116 -1.24 -17.60 17.55
N LEU A 117 -0.40 -16.63 17.29
CA LEU A 117 0.57 -16.63 16.19
C LEU A 117 2.00 -16.72 16.71
N ASP A 118 2.79 -17.63 16.13
CA ASP A 118 4.22 -17.76 16.43
C ASP A 118 5.07 -16.70 15.70
N GLU A 119 4.51 -16.03 14.70
CA GLU A 119 5.17 -14.98 13.93
C GLU A 119 4.56 -13.60 14.19
N LYS A 120 5.41 -12.58 14.06
CA LYS A 120 4.99 -11.18 14.15
C LYS A 120 4.43 -10.72 12.82
N VAL A 121 3.48 -9.79 12.86
CA VAL A 121 2.95 -9.09 11.69
C VAL A 121 3.23 -7.60 11.80
N ALA A 122 3.18 -6.89 10.68
CA ALA A 122 3.45 -5.46 10.65
C ALA A 122 2.28 -4.68 10.05
N LEU A 123 1.67 -3.79 10.83
CA LEU A 123 0.75 -2.79 10.29
C LEU A 123 1.55 -1.67 9.62
N GLN A 124 1.19 -1.31 8.41
CA GLN A 124 1.72 -0.13 7.74
C GLN A 124 1.12 1.12 8.36
N ILE A 125 1.95 2.00 8.92
CA ILE A 125 1.55 3.23 9.61
C ILE A 125 2.21 4.49 9.05
N GLY A 126 3.14 4.34 8.11
CA GLY A 126 3.82 5.46 7.47
C GLY A 126 2.99 6.12 6.38
N PRO A 127 3.37 7.33 5.92
CA PRO A 127 2.64 8.03 4.86
C PRO A 127 2.71 7.29 3.52
N VAL A 128 3.70 6.44 3.32
CA VAL A 128 3.84 5.59 2.13
C VAL A 128 3.44 4.16 2.48
N VAL A 129 2.43 3.64 1.79
CA VAL A 129 1.96 2.25 1.88
C VAL A 129 2.53 1.45 0.72
N ARG A 130 3.11 0.30 1.03
CA ARG A 130 3.64 -0.64 0.03
C ARG A 130 2.58 -1.64 -0.40
N GLY A 131 2.58 -1.95 -1.70
CA GLY A 131 1.76 -3.01 -2.28
C GLY A 131 0.39 -2.53 -2.76
N THR A 132 -0.33 -3.48 -3.34
CA THR A 132 -1.63 -3.28 -3.99
C THR A 132 -2.73 -4.13 -3.36
N ALA A 133 -2.45 -4.74 -2.20
CA ALA A 133 -3.35 -5.68 -1.53
C ALA A 133 -4.76 -5.11 -1.33
N LEU A 134 -4.85 -3.83 -0.97
CA LEU A 134 -6.14 -3.18 -0.70
C LEU A 134 -7.04 -3.12 -1.95
N ARG A 135 -6.47 -2.82 -3.10
CA ARG A 135 -7.19 -2.84 -4.38
C ARG A 135 -7.54 -4.27 -4.79
N ASP A 136 -6.56 -5.17 -4.69
CA ASP A 136 -6.64 -6.49 -5.33
C ASP A 136 -7.45 -7.51 -4.50
N ALA A 137 -7.42 -7.42 -3.15
CA ALA A 137 -8.15 -8.35 -2.28
C ALA A 137 -9.67 -8.24 -2.38
N THR A 138 -10.20 -7.02 -2.58
CA THR A 138 -11.64 -6.78 -2.59
C THR A 138 -12.33 -7.30 -3.84
N GLY A 139 -11.63 -7.29 -4.99
CA GLY A 139 -12.18 -7.63 -6.30
C GLY A 139 -13.16 -6.61 -6.87
N ILE A 140 -13.28 -5.44 -6.23
CA ILE A 140 -14.16 -4.36 -6.68
C ILE A 140 -13.54 -3.61 -7.86
N VAL A 141 -12.20 -3.48 -7.85
CA VAL A 141 -11.43 -2.77 -8.87
C VAL A 141 -10.76 -3.80 -9.79
N SER A 142 -11.00 -3.67 -11.08
CA SER A 142 -10.44 -4.53 -12.13
C SER A 142 -9.71 -3.71 -13.17
N PHE A 143 -8.64 -4.24 -13.75
CA PHE A 143 -7.86 -3.56 -14.79
C PHE A 143 -8.69 -3.15 -16.00
N ASN A 144 -9.70 -3.94 -16.36
CA ASN A 144 -10.57 -3.65 -17.52
C ASN A 144 -11.41 -2.36 -17.38
N GLN A 145 -11.43 -1.75 -16.20
CA GLN A 145 -12.10 -0.48 -15.94
C GLN A 145 -11.21 0.74 -16.30
N PHE A 146 -9.98 0.49 -16.73
CA PHE A 146 -8.97 1.52 -16.99
C PHE A 146 -8.39 1.38 -18.39
N THR A 147 -7.93 2.49 -18.94
CA THR A 147 -7.32 2.52 -20.28
C THR A 147 -5.84 2.13 -20.26
N ASN A 148 -5.18 2.26 -19.12
CA ASN A 148 -3.75 2.00 -18.98
C ASN A 148 -3.37 1.57 -17.54
N GLN A 149 -2.14 1.08 -17.40
CA GLN A 149 -1.61 0.60 -16.12
C GLN A 149 -1.34 1.72 -15.10
N LEU A 150 -1.07 2.94 -15.56
CA LEU A 150 -0.79 4.07 -14.66
C LEU A 150 -2.04 4.46 -13.90
N ASP A 151 -3.19 4.61 -14.58
CA ASP A 151 -4.47 4.90 -13.94
C ASP A 151 -4.85 3.82 -12.92
N PHE A 152 -4.65 2.56 -13.29
CA PHE A 152 -4.89 1.42 -12.39
C PHE A 152 -3.97 1.43 -11.16
N ALA A 153 -2.70 1.83 -11.33
CA ALA A 153 -1.76 1.98 -10.23
C ALA A 153 -2.10 3.18 -9.32
N ASP A 154 -2.54 4.28 -9.91
CA ASP A 154 -2.91 5.50 -9.17
C ASP A 154 -4.14 5.27 -8.29
N VAL A 155 -5.11 4.47 -8.74
CA VAL A 155 -6.23 4.01 -7.90
C VAL A 155 -5.74 3.24 -6.67
N SER A 156 -4.73 2.37 -6.82
CA SER A 156 -4.15 1.68 -5.66
C SER A 156 -3.49 2.64 -4.67
N LYS A 157 -2.76 3.65 -5.17
CA LYS A 157 -2.13 4.68 -4.33
C LYS A 157 -3.19 5.49 -3.58
N GLU A 158 -4.26 5.89 -4.28
CA GLU A 158 -5.37 6.64 -3.68
C GLU A 158 -6.06 5.83 -2.58
N MET A 159 -6.41 4.57 -2.86
CA MET A 159 -7.01 3.69 -1.85
C MET A 159 -6.12 3.52 -0.62
N ASN A 160 -4.82 3.30 -0.83
CA ASN A 160 -3.85 3.15 0.25
C ASN A 160 -3.71 4.42 1.10
N SER A 161 -3.63 5.59 0.45
CA SER A 161 -3.56 6.90 1.13
C SER A 161 -4.79 7.16 1.97
N ARG A 162 -5.97 6.91 1.41
CA ARG A 162 -7.26 7.07 2.08
C ARG A 162 -7.41 6.14 3.27
N ALA A 163 -7.10 4.86 3.07
CA ALA A 163 -7.14 3.85 4.14
C ALA A 163 -6.30 4.26 5.33
N LEU A 164 -5.06 4.67 5.08
CA LEU A 164 -4.15 5.06 6.14
C LEU A 164 -4.60 6.33 6.86
N LYS A 165 -5.05 7.33 6.10
CA LYS A 165 -5.58 8.59 6.66
C LYS A 165 -6.77 8.33 7.58
N GLU A 166 -7.71 7.47 7.17
CA GLU A 166 -8.90 7.16 7.96
C GLU A 166 -8.60 6.23 9.14
N ALA A 167 -7.84 5.15 8.91
CA ALA A 167 -7.50 4.18 9.95
C ALA A 167 -6.70 4.80 11.11
N LEU A 168 -5.85 5.77 10.81
CA LEU A 168 -4.98 6.42 11.79
C LEU A 168 -5.40 7.83 12.17
N SER A 169 -6.58 8.29 11.75
CA SER A 169 -7.05 9.65 12.01
C SER A 169 -7.13 10.02 13.50
N LYS A 170 -7.39 9.01 14.34
CA LYS A 170 -7.52 9.16 15.81
C LYS A 170 -6.40 8.46 16.58
N VAL A 171 -5.34 8.02 15.87
CA VAL A 171 -4.25 7.24 16.46
C VAL A 171 -2.99 8.10 16.50
N ASP A 172 -2.52 8.39 17.69
CA ASP A 172 -1.17 8.92 17.88
C ASP A 172 -0.16 7.77 17.72
N ARG A 173 0.60 7.80 16.62
CA ARG A 173 1.57 6.76 16.28
C ARG A 173 2.65 6.60 17.33
N ALA A 174 3.12 7.69 17.93
CA ALA A 174 4.17 7.67 18.95
C ALA A 174 3.70 6.94 20.23
N SER A 175 2.42 6.94 20.50
CA SER A 175 1.83 6.30 21.68
C SER A 175 1.44 4.83 21.48
N LEU A 176 1.66 4.26 20.29
CA LEU A 176 1.29 2.87 20.00
C LEU A 176 2.10 1.80 20.75
N PRO A 177 3.43 1.93 20.97
CA PRO A 177 4.19 0.89 21.66
C PRO A 177 3.57 0.50 23.00
N GLY A 178 3.43 -0.81 23.22
CA GLY A 178 2.83 -1.39 24.42
C GLY A 178 1.30 -1.46 24.43
N LYS A 179 0.61 -0.76 23.52
CA LYS A 179 -0.85 -0.81 23.42
C LYS A 179 -1.33 -2.04 22.66
N THR A 180 -2.52 -2.51 23.01
CA THR A 180 -3.25 -3.49 22.24
C THR A 180 -4.11 -2.77 21.22
N VAL A 181 -4.01 -3.18 19.96
CA VAL A 181 -4.79 -2.63 18.85
C VAL A 181 -5.65 -3.70 18.19
N THR A 182 -6.85 -3.32 17.78
CA THR A 182 -7.69 -4.11 16.89
C THR A 182 -7.58 -3.54 15.47
N PHE A 183 -7.60 -4.37 14.45
CA PHE A 183 -7.51 -3.89 13.08
C PHE A 183 -8.36 -4.68 12.10
N PHE A 184 -8.76 -4.03 11.02
CA PHE A 184 -9.19 -4.60 9.76
C PHE A 184 -8.25 -4.09 8.67
N GLY A 185 -7.87 -4.96 7.75
CA GLY A 185 -6.96 -4.58 6.69
C GLY A 185 -6.82 -5.64 5.60
N THR A 186 -5.83 -5.43 4.76
CA THR A 186 -5.49 -6.35 3.67
C THR A 186 -4.01 -6.64 3.67
N MET A 187 -3.63 -7.82 3.21
CA MET A 187 -2.25 -8.24 3.05
C MET A 187 -2.05 -9.01 1.75
N THR A 188 -0.83 -8.97 1.23
CA THR A 188 -0.34 -9.90 0.20
C THR A 188 0.55 -10.92 0.89
N PHE A 189 0.37 -12.19 0.59
CA PHE A 189 1.25 -13.23 1.08
C PHE A 189 2.17 -13.72 -0.04
N ASP A 190 3.46 -13.52 0.15
CA ASP A 190 4.53 -14.06 -0.69
C ASP A 190 5.38 -15.01 0.17
N PRO A 191 5.41 -16.32 -0.15
CA PRO A 191 6.19 -17.29 0.62
C PRO A 191 7.70 -17.06 0.58
N HIS A 192 8.19 -16.27 -0.38
CA HIS A 192 9.59 -15.93 -0.54
C HIS A 192 9.98 -14.60 0.11
N ALA A 193 9.01 -13.83 0.57
CA ALA A 193 9.27 -12.55 1.23
C ALA A 193 9.98 -12.76 2.57
N LYS A 194 10.98 -11.93 2.85
CA LYS A 194 11.67 -11.89 4.13
C LYS A 194 11.00 -10.88 5.07
N GLY A 195 10.90 -11.25 6.35
CA GLY A 195 10.34 -10.38 7.38
C GLY A 195 8.84 -10.59 7.64
N PRO A 196 8.24 -9.75 8.49
CA PRO A 196 6.84 -9.89 8.87
C PRO A 196 5.90 -9.60 7.70
N VAL A 197 4.72 -10.25 7.72
CA VAL A 197 3.66 -9.96 6.75
C VAL A 197 3.19 -8.52 6.95
N LEU A 198 3.15 -7.76 5.85
CA LEU A 198 2.70 -6.38 5.84
C LEU A 198 1.18 -6.29 5.68
N ILE A 199 0.52 -5.59 6.58
CA ILE A 199 -0.92 -5.36 6.56
C ILE A 199 -1.18 -3.88 6.29
N THR A 200 -1.97 -3.58 5.27
CA THR A 200 -2.51 -2.25 5.02
C THR A 200 -3.81 -2.09 5.79
N PRO A 201 -3.84 -1.32 6.90
CA PRO A 201 -5.06 -1.18 7.69
C PRO A 201 -6.06 -0.26 7.01
N VAL A 202 -7.35 -0.59 7.13
CA VAL A 202 -8.49 0.28 6.78
C VAL A 202 -9.22 0.78 8.03
N LYS A 203 -9.00 0.11 9.16
CA LYS A 203 -9.53 0.50 10.47
C LYS A 203 -8.58 0.03 11.57
N VAL A 204 -8.31 0.91 12.53
CA VAL A 204 -7.55 0.63 13.74
C VAL A 204 -8.33 1.13 14.94
N GLY A 205 -8.47 0.30 15.98
CA GLY A 205 -9.04 0.63 17.28
C GLY A 205 -8.02 0.39 18.39
N LEU A 206 -8.06 1.20 19.42
CA LEU A 206 -7.27 1.09 20.65
C LEU A 206 -8.11 0.54 21.77
#